data_b65231b762b91991bdfdc9ae05a6f7dc
#
_entry.id   b65231b762b91991bdfdc9ae05a6f7dc
#
_cell.length_a   1.000
_cell.length_b   1.000
_cell.length_c   1.000
_cell.angle_alpha   90.00
_cell.angle_beta   90.00
_cell.angle_gamma   90.00
#
_symmetry.space_group_name_H-M   'P 1'
#
loop_
_entity.id
_entity.type
_entity.pdbx_description
1 polymer ?
#
loop_
_entity_poly.entity_id
_entity_poly.type
_entity_poly.pdbx_seq_one_letter_code
_entity_poly.pdbx_strand_id
1 'polypeptide(L)'
;MFDKFTDRARKVMTLARKEAERFHHDFIGTEHILLGLVQDGSGVASTALKNLHVDISKIRAEIEKQVQSGHGMAHHGNQLPFTPRAKRVLELCSEA
;
A
#
# COMPACT_ATOMS: atom_id res chain seq x y z
N MET A 1 -16.59 1.42 -1.34
CA MET A 1 -15.61 1.44 -0.26
C MET A 1 -14.77 2.71 -0.27
N PHE A 2 -14.36 3.18 -1.44
CA PHE A 2 -13.46 4.34 -1.54
C PHE A 2 -14.19 5.67 -1.72
N ASP A 3 -15.50 5.66 -1.66
CA ASP A 3 -16.30 6.88 -1.89
C ASP A 3 -16.01 7.98 -0.89
N LYS A 4 -15.65 7.57 0.33
CA LYS A 4 -15.35 8.51 1.42
C LYS A 4 -13.87 8.88 1.49
N PHE A 5 -13.06 8.35 0.59
CA PHE A 5 -11.64 8.62 0.59
C PHE A 5 -11.35 9.93 -0.14
N THR A 6 -10.36 10.66 0.35
CA THR A 6 -9.85 11.83 -0.36
C THR A 6 -9.13 11.40 -1.62
N ASP A 7 -8.88 12.34 -2.52
CA ASP A 7 -8.10 12.05 -3.72
C ASP A 7 -6.71 11.54 -3.38
N ARG A 8 -6.12 12.09 -2.32
CA ARG A 8 -4.80 11.64 -1.85
C ARG A 8 -4.84 10.20 -1.36
N ALA A 9 -5.87 9.84 -0.62
CA ALA A 9 -6.02 8.46 -0.15
C ALA A 9 -6.22 7.50 -1.33
N ARG A 10 -6.98 7.91 -2.34
CA ARG A 10 -7.14 7.10 -3.55
C ARG A 10 -5.82 6.93 -4.29
N LYS A 11 -4.99 7.97 -4.30
CA LYS A 11 -3.67 7.89 -4.91
C LYS A 11 -2.81 6.86 -4.19
N VAL A 12 -2.87 6.84 -2.86
CA VAL A 12 -2.14 5.83 -2.07
C VAL A 12 -2.56 4.43 -2.48
N MET A 13 -3.87 4.21 -2.68
CA MET A 13 -4.35 2.90 -3.10
C MET A 13 -3.87 2.52 -4.50
N THR A 14 -3.79 3.50 -5.41
CA THR A 14 -3.21 3.27 -6.73
C THR A 14 -1.75 2.89 -6.63
N LEU A 15 -1.00 3.57 -5.77
CA LEU A 15 0.40 3.24 -5.54
C LEU A 15 0.57 1.86 -4.90
N ALA A 16 -0.32 1.51 -3.97
CA ALA A 16 -0.30 0.19 -3.34
C ALA A 16 -0.48 -0.92 -4.38
N ARG A 17 -1.42 -0.72 -5.31
CA ARG A 17 -1.63 -1.70 -6.38
C ARG A 17 -0.39 -1.83 -7.26
N LYS A 18 0.25 -0.70 -7.59
CA LYS A 18 1.48 -0.73 -8.39
C LYS A 18 2.59 -1.48 -7.67
N GLU A 19 2.69 -1.33 -6.36
CA GLU A 19 3.70 -2.07 -5.60
C GLU A 19 3.40 -3.57 -5.62
N ALA A 20 2.14 -3.96 -5.50
CA ALA A 20 1.77 -5.36 -5.60
C ALA A 20 2.14 -5.93 -6.96
N GLU A 21 1.88 -5.17 -8.02
CA GLU A 21 2.26 -5.58 -9.38
C GLU A 21 3.77 -5.69 -9.53
N ARG A 22 4.51 -4.77 -8.94
CA ARG A 22 5.97 -4.77 -9.01
C ARG A 22 6.57 -6.02 -8.36
N PHE A 23 5.94 -6.51 -7.29
CA PHE A 23 6.38 -7.75 -6.62
C PHE A 23 5.79 -9.00 -7.26
N HIS A 24 5.01 -8.85 -8.33
CA HIS A 24 4.34 -9.97 -8.99
C HIS A 24 3.37 -10.71 -8.06
N HIS A 25 2.77 -9.97 -7.14
CA HIS A 25 1.73 -10.52 -6.28
C HIS A 25 0.38 -10.39 -6.99
N ASP A 26 -0.50 -11.34 -6.71
CA ASP A 26 -1.84 -11.31 -7.28
C ASP A 26 -2.88 -10.85 -6.26
N PHE A 27 -2.43 -10.10 -5.27
CA PHE A 27 -3.28 -9.53 -4.23
C PHE A 27 -2.66 -8.23 -3.74
N ILE A 28 -3.49 -7.40 -3.08
CA ILE A 28 -3.02 -6.20 -2.39
C ILE A 28 -3.13 -6.44 -0.90
N GLY A 29 -2.00 -6.51 -0.22
CA GLY A 29 -1.94 -6.71 1.21
C GLY A 29 -1.62 -5.43 1.97
N THR A 30 -1.60 -5.52 3.29
CA THR A 30 -1.28 -4.37 4.14
C THR A 30 0.12 -3.84 3.87
N GLU A 31 1.06 -4.72 3.50
CA GLU A 31 2.42 -4.31 3.15
C GLU A 31 2.44 -3.39 1.94
N HIS A 32 1.57 -3.64 0.97
CA HIS A 32 1.49 -2.79 -0.22
C HIS A 32 0.86 -1.44 0.11
N ILE A 33 -0.11 -1.42 1.02
CA ILE A 33 -0.71 -0.17 1.48
C ILE A 33 0.34 0.68 2.19
N LEU A 34 1.15 0.06 3.04
CA LEU A 34 2.23 0.77 3.72
C LEU A 34 3.22 1.36 2.70
N LEU A 35 3.61 0.58 1.70
CA LEU A 35 4.51 1.07 0.65
C LEU A 35 3.88 2.23 -0.13
N GLY A 36 2.58 2.15 -0.39
CA GLY A 36 1.87 3.25 -1.05
C GLY A 36 1.90 4.53 -0.22
N LEU A 37 1.67 4.41 1.08
CA LEU A 37 1.73 5.55 1.99
C LEU A 37 3.12 6.18 2.02
N VAL A 38 4.13 5.35 2.07
CA VAL A 38 5.53 5.81 2.12
C VAL A 38 5.92 6.47 0.80
N GLN A 39 5.46 5.92 -0.30
CA GLN A 39 5.80 6.43 -1.62
C GLN A 39 5.13 7.78 -1.91
N ASP A 40 3.98 8.04 -1.31
CA ASP A 40 3.34 9.35 -1.40
C ASP A 40 4.03 10.31 -0.42
N GLY A 41 5.21 10.76 -0.81
CA GLY A 41 6.11 11.51 0.07
C GLY A 41 5.60 12.86 0.56
N SER A 42 4.48 13.35 0.01
CA SER A 42 3.90 14.63 0.42
C SER A 42 2.76 14.46 1.40
N GLY A 43 2.44 13.22 1.78
CA GLY A 43 1.33 12.94 2.66
C GLY A 43 1.67 13.11 4.14
N VAL A 44 0.62 13.13 4.95
CA VAL A 44 0.76 13.25 6.41
C VAL A 44 1.53 12.09 7.00
N ALA A 45 1.29 10.87 6.48
CA ALA A 45 1.98 9.68 6.95
C ALA A 45 3.49 9.78 6.76
N SER A 46 3.92 10.22 5.58
CA SER A 46 5.35 10.39 5.31
C SER A 46 5.96 11.47 6.19
N THR A 47 5.24 12.56 6.39
CA THR A 47 5.70 13.66 7.25
C THR A 47 5.83 13.19 8.70
N ALA A 48 4.84 12.42 9.17
CA ALA A 48 4.89 11.89 10.55
C ALA A 48 6.10 10.97 10.75
N LEU A 49 6.37 10.11 9.78
CA LEU A 49 7.51 9.21 9.85
C LEU A 49 8.82 9.99 9.86
N LYS A 50 8.93 11.03 9.03
CA LYS A 50 10.12 11.88 9.02
C LYS A 50 10.30 12.59 10.36
N ASN A 51 9.22 13.08 10.94
CA ASN A 51 9.29 13.77 12.24
C ASN A 51 9.71 12.81 13.36
N LEU A 52 9.45 11.53 13.22
CA LEU A 52 9.89 10.52 14.16
C LEU A 52 11.30 10.02 13.86
N HIS A 53 11.96 10.65 12.92
CA HIS A 53 13.33 10.29 12.48
C HIS A 53 13.40 8.88 11.89
N VAL A 54 12.32 8.45 11.27
CA VAL A 54 12.29 7.16 10.59
C VAL A 54 12.68 7.37 9.13
N ASP A 55 13.69 6.62 8.70
CA ASP A 55 14.17 6.69 7.32
C ASP A 55 13.25 5.87 6.42
N ILE A 56 12.56 6.56 5.50
CA ILE A 56 11.62 5.93 4.59
C ILE A 56 12.30 4.88 3.71
N SER A 57 13.52 5.15 3.29
CA SER A 57 14.28 4.20 2.48
C SER A 57 14.52 2.89 3.21
N LYS A 58 14.75 2.96 4.51
CA LYS A 58 14.95 1.77 5.33
C LYS A 58 13.68 0.98 5.50
N ILE A 59 12.53 1.66 5.63
CA ILE A 59 11.23 0.99 5.70
C ILE A 59 11.02 0.18 4.43
N ARG A 60 11.25 0.82 3.28
CA ARG A 60 11.06 0.17 2.00
C ARG A 60 12.00 -1.05 1.86
N ALA A 61 13.27 -0.88 2.21
CA ALA A 61 14.23 -1.97 2.13
C ALA A 61 13.83 -3.13 3.03
N GLU A 62 13.36 -2.83 4.23
CA GLU A 62 12.94 -3.87 5.17
C GLU A 62 11.72 -4.64 4.67
N ILE A 63 10.75 -3.93 4.10
CA ILE A 63 9.57 -4.58 3.54
C ILE A 63 9.98 -5.47 2.37
N GLU A 64 10.84 -4.97 1.48
CA GLU A 64 11.31 -5.74 0.33
C GLU A 64 12.04 -7.00 0.76
N LYS A 65 12.74 -6.94 1.89
CA LYS A 65 13.49 -8.05 2.43
C LYS A 65 12.56 -9.14 2.98
N GLN A 66 11.46 -8.74 3.61
CA GLN A 66 10.52 -9.68 4.24
C GLN A 66 9.48 -10.20 3.28
N VAL A 67 9.18 -9.47 2.23
CA VAL A 67 8.15 -9.83 1.27
C VAL A 67 8.81 -10.54 0.10
N GLN A 68 8.42 -11.79 -0.10
CA GLN A 68 8.94 -12.55 -1.24
C GLN A 68 8.17 -12.21 -2.49
N SER A 69 8.87 -12.15 -3.61
CA SER A 69 8.22 -11.96 -4.89
C SER A 69 7.27 -13.12 -5.16
N GLY A 70 6.10 -12.77 -5.68
CA GLY A 70 5.11 -13.75 -6.01
C GLY A 70 5.36 -14.35 -7.39
N HIS A 71 4.53 -15.34 -7.69
CA HIS A 71 4.54 -15.96 -9.01
C HIS A 71 3.26 -15.64 -9.76
N GLY A 72 2.69 -14.48 -9.47
CA GLY A 72 1.47 -14.04 -10.13
C GLY A 72 1.66 -14.05 -11.63
N MET A 73 0.86 -14.82 -12.30
CA MET A 73 1.02 -15.06 -13.72
C MET A 73 0.38 -14.00 -14.57
N ALA A 74 -0.78 -13.58 -14.19
CA ALA A 74 -1.53 -12.68 -15.01
C ALA A 74 -2.34 -11.76 -14.13
N HIS A 75 -2.30 -10.52 -14.51
CA HIS A 75 -3.16 -9.54 -13.89
C HIS A 75 -4.44 -9.50 -14.69
N HIS A 76 -5.54 -9.60 -14.01
CA HIS A 76 -6.84 -9.46 -14.63
C HIS A 76 -7.16 -7.98 -14.76
N GLY A 77 -6.39 -7.29 -15.58
CA GLY A 77 -6.53 -5.87 -15.74
C GLY A 77 -6.15 -5.14 -14.46
N ASN A 78 -7.06 -4.30 -13.98
CA ASN A 78 -6.80 -3.47 -12.80
C ASN A 78 -7.37 -4.04 -11.52
N GLN A 79 -7.74 -5.30 -11.54
CA GLN A 79 -8.56 -5.86 -10.47
C GLN A 79 -7.82 -6.85 -9.62
N LEU A 80 -6.89 -6.36 -8.82
CA LEU A 80 -6.28 -7.20 -7.81
C LEU A 80 -7.15 -7.20 -6.56
N PRO A 81 -7.44 -8.39 -6.02
CA PRO A 81 -8.21 -8.45 -4.78
C PRO A 81 -7.38 -8.01 -3.59
N PHE A 82 -8.05 -7.52 -2.57
CA PHE A 82 -7.41 -7.21 -1.30
C PHE A 82 -7.37 -8.46 -0.43
N THR A 83 -6.30 -8.60 0.37
CA THR A 83 -6.30 -9.63 1.40
C THR A 83 -7.38 -9.30 2.44
N PRO A 84 -7.86 -10.30 3.20
CA PRO A 84 -8.85 -10.03 4.25
C PRO A 84 -8.37 -8.98 5.26
N ARG A 85 -7.08 -9.01 5.60
CA ARG A 85 -6.53 -8.05 6.54
C ARG A 85 -6.50 -6.64 5.96
N ALA A 86 -6.11 -6.51 4.69
CA ALA A 86 -6.11 -5.21 4.01
C ALA A 86 -7.53 -4.67 3.89
N LYS A 87 -8.48 -5.53 3.58
CA LYS A 87 -9.88 -5.15 3.49
C LYS A 87 -10.38 -4.61 4.83
N ARG A 88 -9.99 -5.26 5.91
CA ARG A 88 -10.39 -4.82 7.25
C ARG A 88 -9.81 -3.44 7.58
N VAL A 89 -8.56 -3.19 7.20
CA VAL A 89 -7.95 -1.87 7.39
C VAL A 89 -8.77 -0.80 6.68
N LEU A 90 -9.14 -1.06 5.43
CA LEU A 90 -9.91 -0.09 4.64
C LEU A 90 -11.30 0.13 5.22
N GLU A 91 -11.94 -0.92 5.72
CA GLU A 91 -13.24 -0.81 6.38
C GLU A 91 -13.13 0.08 7.62
N LEU A 92 -12.11 -0.13 8.43
CA LEU A 92 -11.89 0.69 9.62
C LEU A 92 -11.66 2.15 9.26
N CYS A 93 -10.92 2.42 8.18
CA CYS A 93 -10.73 3.78 7.71
C CYS A 93 -12.05 4.45 7.33
N SER A 94 -12.95 3.69 6.71
CA SER A 94 -14.24 4.21 6.28
C SER A 94 -15.18 4.49 7.44
N GLU A 95 -14.97 3.80 8.57
CA GLU A 95 -15.79 3.98 9.77
C GLU A 95 -15.30 5.16 10.63
N ALA A 96 -14.10 5.62 10.40
CA ALA A 96 -13.47 6.65 11.21
C ALA A 96 -14.11 8.05 11.03
#